data_69335a11458d179cf2c86c86f1f129d3
#
_entry.id   69335a11458d179cf2c86c86f1f129d3
#
_cell.length_a   1.000
_cell.length_b   1.000
_cell.length_c   1.000
_cell.angle_alpha   90.00
_cell.angle_beta   90.00
_cell.angle_gamma   90.00
#
_symmetry.space_group_name_H-M   'P 1'
#
loop_
_entity.id
_entity.type
_entity.pdbx_description
1 polymer ?
#
loop_
_entity_poly.entity_id
_entity_poly.type
_entity_poly.pdbx_seq_one_letter_code
_entity_poly.pdbx_strand_id
1 'polypeptide(L)'
;VLTAHTTVDPLLDGLGVVRAPGDRIEPQVTAALADSVAIAVEKARPAVIQADGQELQVATHALTVAQALSEAGVALSPHDDLSLNGQPVQADALLPPKWAQLDLPQLGQQPAPVHISVHRASAVTIRDGSLTKTIYTTSGTVADALWEAGVVTYLGDIVRPALAELVQDGLEIEVVRSKPVVI
;
A
#
# COMPACT_ATOMS: atom_id res chain seq x y z
N VAL A 1 27.94 26.95 -10.27
CA VAL A 1 27.25 28.23 -10.05
C VAL A 1 28.15 29.08 -9.15
N LEU A 2 28.40 30.33 -9.51
CA LEU A 2 29.05 31.32 -8.65
C LEU A 2 27.94 32.03 -7.85
N THR A 3 28.09 32.12 -6.56
CA THR A 3 27.09 32.73 -5.67
C THR A 3 27.74 33.61 -4.60
N ALA A 4 27.01 34.63 -4.18
CA ALA A 4 27.37 35.47 -3.03
C ALA A 4 26.64 35.01 -1.74
N HIS A 5 25.82 33.96 -1.82
CA HIS A 5 25.15 33.40 -0.65
C HIS A 5 26.14 32.72 0.30
N THR A 6 25.93 32.86 1.58
CA THR A 6 26.82 32.32 2.63
C THR A 6 26.33 30.98 3.19
N THR A 7 25.08 30.62 2.90
CA THR A 7 24.47 29.37 3.35
C THR A 7 23.70 28.70 2.22
N VAL A 8 23.41 27.40 2.40
CA VAL A 8 22.72 26.54 1.39
C VAL A 8 21.31 27.04 1.09
N ASP A 9 20.56 27.47 2.11
CA ASP A 9 19.16 27.84 2.00
C ASP A 9 18.88 28.97 0.98
N PRO A 10 19.51 30.17 1.09
CA PRO A 10 19.28 31.23 0.12
C PRO A 10 19.79 30.89 -1.29
N LEU A 11 20.81 30.03 -1.39
CA LEU A 11 21.28 29.56 -2.68
C LEU A 11 20.24 28.71 -3.39
N LEU A 12 19.60 27.76 -2.69
CA LEU A 12 18.56 26.91 -3.25
C LEU A 12 17.32 27.73 -3.67
N ASP A 13 16.93 28.74 -2.87
CA ASP A 13 15.86 29.67 -3.22
C ASP A 13 16.20 30.45 -4.50
N GLY A 14 17.42 30.98 -4.58
CA GLY A 14 17.90 31.70 -5.78
C GLY A 14 17.98 30.84 -7.04
N LEU A 15 18.12 29.54 -6.90
CA LEU A 15 18.09 28.54 -7.98
C LEU A 15 16.67 28.04 -8.32
N GLY A 16 15.64 28.49 -7.62
CA GLY A 16 14.26 28.05 -7.83
C GLY A 16 14.00 26.61 -7.37
N VAL A 17 14.80 26.11 -6.44
CA VAL A 17 14.60 24.76 -5.87
C VAL A 17 13.42 24.80 -4.91
N VAL A 18 12.28 24.27 -5.33
CA VAL A 18 11.14 24.09 -4.43
C VAL A 18 11.45 22.95 -3.46
N ARG A 19 11.35 23.22 -2.18
CA ARG A 19 11.56 22.23 -1.10
C ARG A 19 10.21 21.75 -0.56
N ALA A 20 10.13 20.47 -0.25
CA ALA A 20 8.97 19.86 0.38
C ALA A 20 9.35 19.16 1.69
N PRO A 21 8.40 18.97 2.60
CA PRO A 21 8.61 18.13 3.76
C PRO A 21 9.12 16.73 3.35
N GLY A 22 10.17 16.28 4.03
CA GLY A 22 10.79 14.98 3.73
C GLY A 22 11.93 15.01 2.72
N ASP A 23 12.16 16.12 1.99
CA ASP A 23 13.34 16.25 1.11
C ASP A 23 14.62 16.16 1.93
N ARG A 24 15.63 15.44 1.41
CA ARG A 24 16.97 15.37 2.01
C ARG A 24 17.90 16.29 1.27
N ILE A 25 18.61 17.14 2.03
CA ILE A 25 19.55 18.13 1.47
C ILE A 25 20.88 17.97 2.19
N GLU A 26 21.94 17.75 1.41
CA GLU A 26 23.31 17.62 1.92
C GLU A 26 24.25 18.58 1.16
N PRO A 27 25.00 19.43 1.90
CA PRO A 27 24.96 19.66 3.33
C PRO A 27 23.64 20.31 3.79
N GLN A 28 23.34 20.25 5.09
CA GLN A 28 22.08 20.79 5.64
C GLN A 28 21.86 22.26 5.22
N VAL A 29 20.60 22.67 5.11
CA VAL A 29 20.20 24.00 4.62
C VAL A 29 20.82 25.16 5.39
N THR A 30 21.11 24.96 6.67
CA THR A 30 21.78 25.96 7.54
C THR A 30 23.30 25.94 7.44
N ALA A 31 23.90 24.99 6.70
CA ALA A 31 25.34 24.89 6.59
C ALA A 31 25.91 26.08 5.85
N ALA A 32 27.09 26.55 6.29
CA ALA A 32 27.87 27.54 5.58
C ALA A 32 28.41 26.97 4.28
N LEU A 33 28.34 27.75 3.22
CA LEU A 33 28.93 27.40 1.94
C LEU A 33 30.46 27.60 2.00
N ALA A 34 31.18 26.50 1.76
CA ALA A 34 32.63 26.56 1.51
C ALA A 34 32.89 26.65 0.00
N ASP A 35 34.13 26.98 -0.35
CA ASP A 35 34.54 26.98 -1.76
C ASP A 35 34.36 25.60 -2.39
N SER A 36 33.69 25.56 -3.53
CA SER A 36 33.47 24.34 -4.32
C SER A 36 32.67 23.23 -3.59
N VAL A 37 31.67 23.60 -2.80
CA VAL A 37 30.76 22.63 -2.15
C VAL A 37 29.78 22.03 -3.18
N ALA A 38 29.61 20.72 -3.15
CA ALA A 38 28.53 20.05 -3.86
C ALA A 38 27.28 19.99 -2.96
N ILE A 39 26.12 20.38 -3.50
CA ILE A 39 24.84 20.28 -2.80
C ILE A 39 24.02 19.20 -3.49
N ALA A 40 23.65 18.18 -2.74
CA ALA A 40 22.73 17.14 -3.18
C ALA A 40 21.33 17.42 -2.63
N VAL A 41 20.32 17.35 -3.50
CA VAL A 41 18.92 17.49 -3.14
C VAL A 41 18.21 16.21 -3.57
N GLU A 42 17.85 15.38 -2.60
CA GLU A 42 17.06 14.16 -2.83
C GLU A 42 15.60 14.44 -2.49
N LYS A 43 14.75 14.48 -3.53
CA LYS A 43 13.33 14.73 -3.38
C LYS A 43 12.62 13.55 -2.75
N ALA A 44 11.81 13.80 -1.71
CA ALA A 44 10.84 12.85 -1.24
C ALA A 44 9.67 12.76 -2.24
N ARG A 45 9.04 11.60 -2.32
CA ARG A 45 7.82 11.39 -3.10
C ARG A 45 6.60 11.48 -2.20
N PRO A 46 5.56 12.24 -2.57
CA PRO A 46 4.28 12.14 -1.92
C PRO A 46 3.68 10.74 -2.14
N ALA A 47 3.19 10.11 -1.08
CA ALA A 47 2.45 8.86 -1.15
C ALA A 47 1.15 9.01 -0.36
N VAL A 48 0.06 8.56 -0.96
CA VAL A 48 -1.25 8.45 -0.32
C VAL A 48 -1.49 6.98 -0.05
N ILE A 49 -1.62 6.62 1.22
CA ILE A 49 -1.79 5.24 1.66
C ILE A 49 -3.17 5.09 2.28
N GLN A 50 -3.96 4.17 1.72
CA GLN A 50 -5.27 3.79 2.25
C GLN A 50 -5.16 2.43 2.93
N ALA A 51 -5.37 2.40 4.24
CA ALA A 51 -5.33 1.18 5.05
C ALA A 51 -6.28 1.32 6.23
N ASP A 52 -6.96 0.25 6.60
CA ASP A 52 -7.83 0.18 7.79
C ASP A 52 -8.90 1.29 7.83
N GLY A 53 -9.41 1.69 6.65
CA GLY A 53 -10.40 2.76 6.51
C GLY A 53 -9.83 4.18 6.71
N GLN A 54 -8.52 4.32 6.83
CA GLN A 54 -7.83 5.61 6.99
C GLN A 54 -7.01 5.93 5.73
N GLU A 55 -6.86 7.23 5.48
CA GLU A 55 -5.97 7.76 4.45
C GLU A 55 -4.80 8.49 5.13
N LEU A 56 -3.59 8.05 4.83
CA LEU A 56 -2.35 8.63 5.31
C LEU A 56 -1.60 9.29 4.14
N GLN A 57 -1.19 10.54 4.33
CA GLN A 57 -0.34 11.24 3.37
C GLN A 57 1.07 11.34 3.94
N VAL A 58 2.03 10.74 3.26
CA VAL A 58 3.42 10.68 3.71
C VAL A 58 4.37 11.11 2.59
N ALA A 59 5.52 11.64 2.97
CA ALA A 59 6.63 11.88 2.06
C ALA A 59 7.64 10.73 2.24
N THR A 60 7.89 9.97 1.17
CA THR A 60 8.69 8.74 1.24
C THR A 60 9.91 8.78 0.32
N HIS A 61 10.98 8.11 0.73
CA HIS A 61 12.15 7.78 -0.09
C HIS A 61 12.16 6.29 -0.47
N ALA A 62 11.14 5.55 -0.10
CA ALA A 62 11.01 4.12 -0.36
C ALA A 62 11.17 3.79 -1.85
N LEU A 63 11.74 2.63 -2.11
CA LEU A 63 11.88 2.07 -3.45
C LEU A 63 10.80 1.02 -3.73
N THR A 64 10.22 0.41 -2.69
CA THR A 64 9.19 -0.62 -2.80
C THR A 64 7.93 -0.23 -2.04
N VAL A 65 6.82 -0.90 -2.37
CA VAL A 65 5.54 -0.72 -1.67
C VAL A 65 5.67 -1.05 -0.19
N ALA A 66 6.31 -2.18 0.15
CA ALA A 66 6.52 -2.59 1.54
C ALA A 66 7.32 -1.56 2.35
N GLN A 67 8.36 -0.97 1.75
CA GLN A 67 9.13 0.08 2.42
C GLN A 67 8.29 1.33 2.67
N ALA A 68 7.47 1.75 1.69
CA ALA A 68 6.58 2.91 1.85
C ALA A 68 5.56 2.69 2.97
N LEU A 69 4.96 1.51 3.04
CA LEU A 69 4.02 1.13 4.10
C LEU A 69 4.71 1.10 5.47
N SER A 70 5.92 0.54 5.54
CA SER A 70 6.71 0.52 6.78
C SER A 70 7.08 1.93 7.27
N GLU A 71 7.49 2.84 6.36
CA GLU A 71 7.76 4.24 6.71
C GLU A 71 6.50 4.95 7.24
N ALA A 72 5.32 4.58 6.74
CA ALA A 72 4.03 5.10 7.19
C ALA A 72 3.52 4.44 8.48
N GLY A 73 4.22 3.44 9.00
CA GLY A 73 3.79 2.68 10.19
C GLY A 73 2.66 1.68 9.92
N VAL A 74 2.39 1.33 8.66
CA VAL A 74 1.36 0.36 8.25
C VAL A 74 1.99 -1.03 8.22
N ALA A 75 1.62 -1.86 9.20
CA ALA A 75 2.03 -3.26 9.21
C ALA A 75 1.30 -4.05 8.11
N LEU A 76 1.98 -5.01 7.50
CA LEU A 76 1.42 -5.92 6.50
C LEU A 76 1.29 -7.33 7.06
N SER A 77 0.18 -7.98 6.72
CA SER A 77 0.00 -9.41 6.89
C SER A 77 0.32 -10.14 5.57
N PRO A 78 0.79 -11.40 5.62
CA PRO A 78 1.19 -12.14 4.42
C PRO A 78 0.05 -12.37 3.40
N HIS A 79 -1.19 -12.21 3.83
CA HIS A 79 -2.39 -12.47 3.04
C HIS A 79 -3.14 -11.21 2.62
N ASP A 80 -2.61 -10.01 2.99
CA ASP A 80 -3.22 -8.74 2.58
C ASP A 80 -3.03 -8.52 1.09
N ASP A 81 -4.07 -8.00 0.43
CA ASP A 81 -4.00 -7.60 -0.96
C ASP A 81 -3.55 -6.14 -1.06
N LEU A 82 -2.60 -5.90 -1.96
CA LEU A 82 -2.03 -4.58 -2.20
C LEU A 82 -2.36 -4.09 -3.59
N SER A 83 -2.62 -2.80 -3.69
CA SER A 83 -2.65 -2.14 -4.99
C SER A 83 -1.78 -0.89 -5.01
N LEU A 84 -1.16 -0.63 -6.17
CA LEU A 84 -0.38 0.56 -6.47
C LEU A 84 -1.02 1.27 -7.65
N ASN A 85 -1.48 2.50 -7.45
CA ASN A 85 -2.21 3.28 -8.46
C ASN A 85 -3.40 2.49 -9.07
N GLY A 86 -4.10 1.72 -8.24
CA GLY A 86 -5.26 0.91 -8.64
C GLY A 86 -4.92 -0.42 -9.33
N GLN A 87 -3.64 -0.79 -9.45
CA GLN A 87 -3.22 -2.08 -9.99
C GLN A 87 -2.77 -3.01 -8.87
N PRO A 88 -3.18 -4.29 -8.86
CA PRO A 88 -2.74 -5.24 -7.86
C PRO A 88 -1.23 -5.48 -7.97
N VAL A 89 -0.55 -5.49 -6.82
CA VAL A 89 0.90 -5.65 -6.74
C VAL A 89 1.31 -6.51 -5.54
N GLN A 90 2.54 -7.00 -5.57
CA GLN A 90 3.17 -7.64 -4.41
C GLN A 90 3.89 -6.60 -3.53
N ALA A 91 4.18 -6.97 -2.30
CA ALA A 91 4.83 -6.08 -1.32
C ALA A 91 6.22 -5.58 -1.76
N ASP A 92 6.95 -6.40 -2.50
CA ASP A 92 8.28 -6.09 -3.05
C ASP A 92 8.25 -5.31 -4.36
N ALA A 93 7.04 -5.02 -4.90
CA ALA A 93 6.90 -4.25 -6.12
C ALA A 93 7.58 -2.88 -6.00
N LEU A 94 8.36 -2.55 -7.03
CA LEU A 94 9.04 -1.27 -7.11
C LEU A 94 8.02 -0.14 -7.34
N LEU A 95 8.21 0.94 -6.60
CA LEU A 95 7.51 2.18 -6.91
C LEU A 95 7.97 2.69 -8.29
N PRO A 96 7.10 3.29 -9.10
CA PRO A 96 7.49 3.84 -10.39
C PRO A 96 8.61 4.87 -10.21
N PRO A 97 9.46 5.12 -11.20
CA PRO A 97 10.51 6.13 -11.08
C PRO A 97 9.93 7.48 -10.67
N LYS A 98 10.65 8.24 -9.84
CA LYS A 98 10.20 9.57 -9.36
C LYS A 98 9.92 10.53 -10.50
N TRP A 99 10.63 10.38 -11.63
CA TRP A 99 10.57 11.23 -12.82
C TRP A 99 10.29 10.39 -14.05
N ALA A 100 9.37 10.83 -14.89
CA ALA A 100 8.97 10.10 -16.09
C ALA A 100 10.05 10.09 -17.20
N GLN A 101 10.97 11.04 -17.17
CA GLN A 101 12.08 11.15 -18.10
C GLN A 101 13.34 11.62 -17.38
N LEU A 102 14.51 11.16 -17.85
CA LEU A 102 15.85 11.53 -17.38
C LEU A 102 16.27 12.95 -17.81
N ASP A 103 15.32 13.78 -18.17
CA ASP A 103 15.61 15.19 -18.47
C ASP A 103 15.96 15.90 -17.18
N LEU A 104 16.98 16.76 -17.27
CA LEU A 104 17.59 17.57 -16.23
C LEU A 104 16.67 17.79 -15.02
N PRO A 105 17.17 17.67 -13.79
CA PRO A 105 16.34 17.73 -12.60
C PRO A 105 15.51 19.00 -12.65
N GLN A 106 14.19 18.82 -12.72
CA GLN A 106 13.26 19.92 -12.63
C GLN A 106 13.28 20.38 -11.18
N LEU A 107 14.26 21.20 -10.85
CA LEU A 107 14.56 21.71 -9.51
C LEU A 107 13.33 22.34 -8.84
N GLY A 108 12.38 22.81 -9.66
CA GLY A 108 11.11 23.38 -9.24
C GLY A 108 9.91 22.42 -9.19
N GLN A 109 10.09 21.11 -9.45
CA GLN A 109 8.96 20.17 -9.46
C GLN A 109 9.04 19.15 -8.33
N GLN A 110 7.87 18.68 -7.91
CA GLN A 110 7.70 17.55 -7.00
C GLN A 110 7.49 16.27 -7.80
N PRO A 111 7.98 15.11 -7.31
CA PRO A 111 7.65 13.82 -7.89
C PRO A 111 6.14 13.59 -7.92
N ALA A 112 5.65 12.89 -8.93
CA ALA A 112 4.24 12.49 -8.97
C ALA A 112 3.89 11.62 -7.74
N PRO A 113 2.73 11.87 -7.10
CA PRO A 113 2.28 11.06 -5.99
C PRO A 113 2.02 9.61 -6.41
N VAL A 114 2.13 8.69 -5.46
CA VAL A 114 1.70 7.30 -5.63
C VAL A 114 0.56 7.02 -4.67
N HIS A 115 -0.39 6.18 -5.09
CA HIS A 115 -1.52 5.73 -4.30
C HIS A 115 -1.33 4.25 -3.98
N ILE A 116 -1.26 3.92 -2.70
CA ILE A 116 -1.12 2.54 -2.21
C ILE A 116 -2.37 2.22 -1.40
N SER A 117 -3.05 1.12 -1.74
CA SER A 117 -4.19 0.64 -0.95
C SER A 117 -3.87 -0.75 -0.39
N VAL A 118 -4.25 -0.95 0.87
CA VAL A 118 -4.11 -2.21 1.60
C VAL A 118 -5.51 -2.74 1.91
N HIS A 119 -5.85 -3.88 1.35
CA HIS A 119 -7.06 -4.62 1.66
C HIS A 119 -6.69 -5.76 2.61
N ARG A 120 -7.22 -5.69 3.83
CA ARG A 120 -6.92 -6.68 4.87
C ARG A 120 -7.57 -8.01 4.58
N ALA A 121 -6.79 -9.08 4.69
CA ALA A 121 -7.35 -10.41 4.67
C ALA A 121 -7.98 -10.76 6.02
N SER A 122 -9.16 -11.39 5.98
CA SER A 122 -9.87 -11.93 7.13
C SER A 122 -9.64 -13.43 7.24
N ALA A 123 -9.38 -13.92 8.45
CA ALA A 123 -9.32 -15.35 8.72
C ALA A 123 -10.75 -15.90 8.81
N VAL A 124 -11.09 -16.86 7.96
CA VAL A 124 -12.41 -17.48 7.91
C VAL A 124 -12.27 -18.99 8.11
N THR A 125 -13.05 -19.55 9.04
CA THR A 125 -13.08 -21.00 9.28
C THR A 125 -14.32 -21.59 8.65
N ILE A 126 -14.13 -22.49 7.70
CA ILE A 126 -15.21 -23.19 6.98
C ILE A 126 -15.32 -24.60 7.53
N ARG A 127 -16.54 -24.96 7.96
CA ARG A 127 -16.92 -26.32 8.39
C ARG A 127 -17.87 -26.93 7.37
N ASP A 128 -17.40 -27.96 6.68
CA ASP A 128 -18.18 -28.73 5.70
C ASP A 128 -18.30 -30.17 6.16
N GLY A 129 -19.37 -30.48 6.85
CA GLY A 129 -19.54 -31.78 7.52
C GLY A 129 -18.48 -32.03 8.58
N SER A 130 -17.62 -33.03 8.36
CA SER A 130 -16.49 -33.33 9.26
C SER A 130 -15.20 -32.60 8.91
N LEU A 131 -15.16 -31.88 7.80
CA LEU A 131 -13.98 -31.13 7.35
C LEU A 131 -14.02 -29.72 7.92
N THR A 132 -12.89 -29.29 8.46
CA THR A 132 -12.70 -27.90 8.90
C THR A 132 -11.46 -27.34 8.19
N LYS A 133 -11.61 -26.18 7.57
CA LYS A 133 -10.56 -25.48 6.84
C LYS A 133 -10.57 -24.01 7.23
N THR A 134 -9.41 -23.46 7.57
CA THR A 134 -9.25 -22.02 7.73
C THR A 134 -8.60 -21.46 6.47
N ILE A 135 -9.14 -20.38 5.94
CA ILE A 135 -8.60 -19.61 4.83
C ILE A 135 -8.39 -18.16 5.27
N TYR A 136 -7.53 -17.47 4.55
CA TYR A 136 -7.37 -16.02 4.63
C TYR A 136 -7.89 -15.45 3.33
N THR A 137 -8.84 -14.53 3.41
CA THR A 137 -9.52 -14.00 2.22
C THR A 137 -9.78 -12.51 2.35
N THR A 138 -9.73 -11.80 1.24
CA THR A 138 -10.18 -10.41 1.09
C THR A 138 -11.59 -10.35 0.50
N SER A 139 -12.24 -11.49 0.30
CA SER A 139 -13.61 -11.59 -0.22
C SER A 139 -14.61 -10.85 0.66
N GLY A 140 -15.55 -10.14 0.03
CA GLY A 140 -16.55 -9.34 0.74
C GLY A 140 -17.70 -10.15 1.31
N THR A 141 -18.04 -11.32 0.72
CA THR A 141 -19.21 -12.12 1.11
C THR A 141 -18.87 -13.58 1.43
N VAL A 142 -19.74 -14.23 2.18
CA VAL A 142 -19.65 -15.68 2.47
C VAL A 142 -19.63 -16.51 1.19
N ALA A 143 -20.42 -16.12 0.17
CA ALA A 143 -20.45 -16.82 -1.11
C ALA A 143 -19.07 -16.79 -1.80
N ASP A 144 -18.44 -15.61 -1.84
CA ASP A 144 -17.13 -15.44 -2.47
C ASP A 144 -16.04 -16.19 -1.72
N ALA A 145 -16.07 -16.15 -0.37
CA ALA A 145 -15.13 -16.90 0.47
C ALA A 145 -15.25 -18.42 0.28
N LEU A 146 -16.46 -18.95 0.17
CA LEU A 146 -16.69 -20.38 -0.13
C LEU A 146 -16.17 -20.75 -1.52
N TRP A 147 -16.42 -19.88 -2.52
CA TRP A 147 -15.92 -20.08 -3.87
C TRP A 147 -14.38 -20.12 -3.90
N GLU A 148 -13.73 -19.16 -3.26
CA GLU A 148 -12.27 -19.10 -3.13
C GLU A 148 -11.70 -20.34 -2.41
N ALA A 149 -12.41 -20.83 -1.39
CA ALA A 149 -12.05 -22.05 -0.66
C ALA A 149 -12.21 -23.32 -1.50
N GLY A 150 -12.87 -23.25 -2.67
CA GLY A 150 -13.22 -24.39 -3.51
C GLY A 150 -14.41 -25.21 -2.97
N VAL A 151 -15.25 -24.59 -2.11
CA VAL A 151 -16.43 -25.23 -1.52
C VAL A 151 -17.64 -24.94 -2.39
N VAL A 152 -18.04 -25.92 -3.18
CA VAL A 152 -19.26 -25.84 -4.01
C VAL A 152 -20.49 -26.11 -3.16
N THR A 153 -21.46 -25.21 -3.19
CA THR A 153 -22.75 -25.36 -2.51
C THR A 153 -23.85 -25.73 -3.52
N TYR A 154 -24.77 -26.62 -3.10
CA TYR A 154 -25.87 -27.08 -3.94
C TYR A 154 -27.21 -26.53 -3.42
N LEU A 155 -28.24 -26.56 -4.26
CA LEU A 155 -29.56 -25.97 -3.98
C LEU A 155 -30.21 -26.44 -2.66
N GLY A 156 -29.91 -27.63 -2.20
CA GLY A 156 -30.46 -28.14 -0.94
C GLY A 156 -29.58 -27.96 0.29
N ASP A 157 -28.36 -27.39 0.11
CA ASP A 157 -27.43 -27.18 1.21
C ASP A 157 -27.85 -25.97 2.04
N ILE A 158 -27.54 -25.97 3.33
CA ILE A 158 -27.76 -24.85 4.22
C ILE A 158 -26.40 -24.27 4.58
N VAL A 159 -26.22 -22.96 4.33
CA VAL A 159 -25.01 -22.21 4.69
C VAL A 159 -25.35 -21.23 5.80
N ARG A 160 -24.52 -21.19 6.83
CA ARG A 160 -24.61 -20.25 7.96
C ARG A 160 -23.25 -19.64 8.23
N PRO A 161 -23.12 -18.30 8.28
CA PRO A 161 -24.15 -17.30 7.94
C PRO A 161 -24.61 -17.39 6.47
N ALA A 162 -25.61 -16.59 6.11
CA ALA A 162 -26.17 -16.60 4.76
C ALA A 162 -25.10 -16.22 3.70
N LEU A 163 -25.24 -16.72 2.46
CA LEU A 163 -24.28 -16.48 1.38
C LEU A 163 -24.00 -14.99 1.10
N ALA A 164 -24.99 -14.12 1.32
CA ALA A 164 -24.87 -12.68 1.13
C ALA A 164 -24.31 -11.92 2.36
N GLU A 165 -24.05 -12.64 3.46
CA GLU A 165 -23.48 -12.03 4.66
C GLU A 165 -22.05 -11.60 4.41
N LEU A 166 -21.63 -10.47 5.06
CA LEU A 166 -20.29 -9.93 4.90
C LEU A 166 -19.28 -10.75 5.69
N VAL A 167 -18.12 -10.98 5.09
CA VAL A 167 -16.98 -11.61 5.75
C VAL A 167 -16.41 -10.66 6.80
N GLN A 168 -16.12 -11.21 7.97
CA GLN A 168 -15.42 -10.54 9.07
C GLN A 168 -14.31 -11.44 9.59
N ASP A 169 -13.29 -10.85 10.16
CA ASP A 169 -12.19 -11.62 10.74
C ASP A 169 -12.68 -12.55 11.86
N GLY A 170 -12.24 -13.81 11.82
CA GLY A 170 -12.68 -14.85 12.73
C GLY A 170 -14.06 -15.47 12.40
N LEU A 171 -14.67 -15.15 11.24
CA LEU A 171 -15.96 -15.71 10.86
C LEU A 171 -15.90 -17.23 10.74
N GLU A 172 -16.88 -17.90 11.34
CA GLU A 172 -17.12 -19.33 11.13
C GLU A 172 -18.28 -19.53 10.15
N ILE A 173 -18.02 -20.28 9.07
CA ILE A 173 -19.01 -20.65 8.07
C ILE A 173 -19.29 -22.15 8.21
N GLU A 174 -20.54 -22.51 8.43
CA GLU A 174 -21.02 -23.88 8.48
C GLU A 174 -21.78 -24.23 7.20
N VAL A 175 -21.35 -25.29 6.53
CA VAL A 175 -22.05 -25.86 5.37
C VAL A 175 -22.69 -27.20 5.77
N VAL A 176 -24.01 -27.22 5.86
CA VAL A 176 -24.78 -28.41 6.13
C VAL A 176 -25.25 -29.00 4.80
N ARG A 177 -24.71 -30.17 4.46
CA ARG A 177 -25.01 -30.84 3.18
C ARG A 177 -26.40 -31.41 3.14
N SER A 178 -27.11 -31.18 2.06
CA SER A 178 -28.37 -31.85 1.78
C SER A 178 -28.18 -33.36 1.58
N LYS A 179 -29.17 -34.14 2.00
CA LYS A 179 -29.19 -35.60 1.80
C LYS A 179 -30.23 -35.95 0.73
N PRO A 180 -29.91 -36.87 -0.21
CA PRO A 180 -30.92 -37.36 -1.14
C PRO A 180 -31.99 -38.13 -0.37
N VAL A 181 -33.25 -37.81 -0.63
CA VAL A 181 -34.41 -38.54 -0.11
C VAL A 181 -35.02 -39.32 -1.28
N VAL A 182 -35.12 -40.63 -1.15
CA VAL A 182 -35.86 -41.47 -2.12
C VAL A 182 -37.29 -41.60 -1.58
N ILE A 183 -38.27 -41.21 -2.39
CA ILE A 183 -39.71 -41.31 -2.11
C ILE A 183 -40.25 -42.53 -2.86
#